data_dee2ddb7c9b2b04fad4ca82d6c7bcb9b
#
_entry.id   dee2ddb7c9b2b04fad4ca82d6c7bcb9b
#
_cell.length_a   1.000
_cell.length_b   1.000
_cell.length_c   1.000
_cell.angle_alpha   90.00
_cell.angle_beta   90.00
_cell.angle_gamma   90.00
#
_symmetry.space_group_name_H-M   'P 1'
#
loop_
_entity.id
_entity.type
_entity.pdbx_description
1 polymer ?
#
loop_
_entity_poly.entity_id
_entity_poly.type
_entity_poly.pdbx_seq_one_letter_code
_entity_poly.pdbx_strand_id
1 'polypeptide(L)'
;MKTNRLEAFSDGVFAVAITLLVLEINIPGGENLWHQLKEEWPSFASFFVSFWVIGIIWVNHHGVIDHLKRADRGVLYLNLLVLMSVVLIPFSTALMAEHLKSGADENVAAAVYAGSFVLMAVSFGVLWEYITRHREGLGVELTDEEVRRRSRSFQIGNPFYALAVVVAFISPAVVLVIIGALAVYYMVAGMRSPDAG
;
A
#
# COMPACT_ATOMS: atom_id res chain seq x y z
N MET A 1 -14.67 3.28 21.05
CA MET A 1 -14.22 4.67 20.74
C MET A 1 -15.03 5.18 19.56
N LYS A 2 -15.23 6.49 19.42
CA LYS A 2 -15.85 7.04 18.20
C LYS A 2 -14.89 6.83 17.02
N THR A 3 -15.40 6.38 15.89
CA THR A 3 -14.63 6.04 14.68
C THR A 3 -13.94 7.25 14.07
N ASN A 4 -14.54 8.44 14.11
CA ASN A 4 -13.96 9.70 13.58
C ASN A 4 -12.53 10.00 14.08
N ARG A 5 -12.19 9.62 15.34
CA ARG A 5 -10.82 9.83 15.86
C ARG A 5 -9.84 8.82 15.31
N LEU A 6 -10.29 7.59 15.08
CA LEU A 6 -9.49 6.54 14.44
C LEU A 6 -9.20 6.91 13.00
N GLU A 7 -10.22 7.35 12.27
CA GLU A 7 -10.16 7.82 10.90
C GLU A 7 -9.19 9.00 10.76
N ALA A 8 -9.40 10.09 11.53
CA ALA A 8 -8.52 11.25 11.48
C ALA A 8 -7.05 10.93 11.82
N PHE A 9 -6.79 10.01 12.75
CA PHE A 9 -5.45 9.56 13.07
C PHE A 9 -4.84 8.78 11.89
N SER A 10 -5.61 7.87 11.30
CA SER A 10 -5.16 7.06 10.17
C SER A 10 -4.87 7.94 8.95
N ASP A 11 -5.77 8.87 8.61
CA ASP A 11 -5.59 9.82 7.51
C ASP A 11 -4.31 10.66 7.67
N GLY A 12 -4.03 11.10 8.91
CA GLY A 12 -2.79 11.80 9.22
C GLY A 12 -1.55 10.94 8.94
N VAL A 13 -1.57 9.66 9.31
CA VAL A 13 -0.44 8.74 9.05
C VAL A 13 -0.29 8.46 7.55
N PHE A 14 -1.39 8.24 6.81
CA PHE A 14 -1.35 8.07 5.36
C PHE A 14 -0.82 9.32 4.66
N ALA A 15 -1.27 10.51 5.06
CA ALA A 15 -0.81 11.77 4.48
C ALA A 15 0.71 11.97 4.69
N VAL A 16 1.22 11.66 5.86
CA VAL A 16 2.66 11.72 6.16
C VAL A 16 3.41 10.69 5.32
N ALA A 17 2.97 9.43 5.30
CA ALA A 17 3.64 8.38 4.55
C ALA A 17 3.74 8.72 3.05
N ILE A 18 2.66 9.22 2.44
CA ILE A 18 2.64 9.56 1.00
C ILE A 18 3.53 10.76 0.68
N THR A 19 3.63 11.74 1.59
CA THR A 19 4.47 12.93 1.39
C THR A 19 5.95 12.66 1.62
N LEU A 20 6.31 11.70 2.47
CA LEU A 20 7.70 11.28 2.68
C LEU A 20 8.32 10.68 1.42
N LEU A 21 7.52 10.06 0.55
CA LEU A 21 8.02 9.46 -0.70
C LEU A 21 8.79 10.45 -1.59
N VAL A 22 8.36 11.72 -1.65
CA VAL A 22 9.01 12.71 -2.53
C VAL A 22 10.38 13.11 -2.02
N LEU A 23 10.63 13.00 -0.71
CA LEU A 23 11.93 13.34 -0.10
C LEU A 23 13.05 12.36 -0.50
N GLU A 24 12.68 11.18 -0.97
CA GLU A 24 13.62 10.15 -1.42
C GLU A 24 14.14 10.41 -2.86
N ILE A 25 13.53 11.35 -3.60
CA ILE A 25 14.01 11.77 -4.91
C ILE A 25 15.13 12.78 -4.71
N ASN A 26 16.37 12.32 -4.79
CA ASN A 26 17.54 13.16 -4.63
C ASN A 26 18.26 13.31 -5.98
N ILE A 27 18.27 14.54 -6.51
CA ILE A 27 18.98 14.85 -7.75
C ILE A 27 20.33 15.48 -7.36
N PRO A 28 21.46 14.74 -7.56
CA PRO A 28 22.78 15.26 -7.25
C PRO A 28 23.07 16.50 -8.13
N GLY A 29 23.72 17.50 -7.54
CA GLY A 29 24.14 18.70 -8.28
C GLY A 29 25.19 18.37 -9.34
N GLY A 30 25.15 18.98 -10.53
CA GLY A 30 26.11 18.76 -11.61
C GLY A 30 25.78 19.55 -12.89
N GLU A 31 26.61 19.41 -13.90
CA GLU A 31 26.54 20.27 -15.10
C GLU A 31 25.39 19.97 -16.05
N ASN A 32 24.81 18.74 -16.05
CA ASN A 32 23.74 18.36 -16.97
C ASN A 32 22.50 17.82 -16.25
N LEU A 33 21.60 18.72 -15.88
CA LEU A 33 20.35 18.39 -15.20
C LEU A 33 19.51 17.35 -15.96
N TRP A 34 19.45 17.42 -17.29
CA TRP A 34 18.67 16.48 -18.10
C TRP A 34 19.22 15.06 -18.03
N HIS A 35 20.54 14.92 -17.98
CA HIS A 35 21.19 13.62 -17.82
C HIS A 35 20.91 13.04 -16.43
N GLN A 36 21.04 13.84 -15.38
CA GLN A 36 20.75 13.43 -14.01
C GLN A 36 19.28 13.00 -13.82
N LEU A 37 18.32 13.77 -14.38
CA LEU A 37 16.90 13.38 -14.34
C LEU A 37 16.63 12.04 -15.02
N LYS A 38 17.37 11.72 -16.10
CA LYS A 38 17.24 10.41 -16.76
C LYS A 38 17.85 9.27 -15.91
N GLU A 39 18.98 9.52 -15.27
CA GLU A 39 19.62 8.52 -14.39
C GLU A 39 18.78 8.23 -13.15
N GLU A 40 18.00 9.21 -12.67
CA GLU A 40 17.10 9.09 -11.53
C GLU A 40 15.75 8.40 -11.85
N TRP A 41 15.59 7.81 -13.06
CA TRP A 41 14.34 7.12 -13.40
C TRP A 41 13.90 6.06 -12.38
N PRO A 42 14.81 5.32 -11.66
CA PRO A 42 14.37 4.36 -10.64
C PRO A 42 13.67 5.04 -9.47
N SER A 43 14.16 6.20 -9.03
CA SER A 43 13.56 7.01 -7.96
C SER A 43 12.17 7.48 -8.36
N PHE A 44 12.02 8.03 -9.58
CA PHE A 44 10.71 8.46 -10.07
C PHE A 44 9.74 7.29 -10.23
N ALA A 45 10.17 6.17 -10.83
CA ALA A 45 9.33 5.00 -11.03
C ALA A 45 8.85 4.42 -9.69
N SER A 46 9.76 4.22 -8.74
CA SER A 46 9.45 3.72 -7.40
C SER A 46 8.51 4.67 -6.65
N PHE A 47 8.76 5.99 -6.75
CA PHE A 47 7.90 7.03 -6.17
C PHE A 47 6.47 6.93 -6.72
N PHE A 48 6.29 6.98 -8.05
CA PHE A 48 4.95 6.96 -8.64
C PHE A 48 4.18 5.68 -8.31
N VAL A 49 4.83 4.53 -8.38
CA VAL A 49 4.20 3.25 -8.03
C VAL A 49 3.75 3.26 -6.57
N SER A 50 4.65 3.61 -5.64
CA SER A 50 4.36 3.62 -4.21
C SER A 50 3.32 4.67 -3.82
N PHE A 51 3.34 5.85 -4.44
CA PHE A 51 2.34 6.91 -4.24
C PHE A 51 0.93 6.40 -4.56
N TRP A 52 0.75 5.80 -5.73
CA TRP A 52 -0.55 5.27 -6.13
C TRP A 52 -0.99 4.09 -5.27
N VAL A 53 -0.06 3.21 -4.87
CA VAL A 53 -0.41 2.10 -3.98
C VAL A 53 -0.85 2.60 -2.62
N ILE A 54 -0.11 3.52 -1.98
CA ILE A 54 -0.51 4.10 -0.70
C ILE A 54 -1.88 4.81 -0.82
N GLY A 55 -2.11 5.55 -1.90
CA GLY A 55 -3.39 6.21 -2.16
C GLY A 55 -4.56 5.20 -2.29
N ILE A 56 -4.36 4.09 -2.99
CA ILE A 56 -5.36 3.03 -3.13
C ILE A 56 -5.63 2.35 -1.79
N ILE A 57 -4.59 2.09 -1.00
CA ILE A 57 -4.75 1.53 0.35
C ILE A 57 -5.55 2.48 1.23
N TRP A 58 -5.26 3.79 1.16
CA TRP A 58 -6.01 4.81 1.89
C TRP A 58 -7.49 4.80 1.51
N VAL A 59 -7.83 4.78 0.22
CA VAL A 59 -9.24 4.70 -0.25
C VAL A 59 -9.93 3.45 0.31
N ASN A 60 -9.28 2.28 0.22
CA ASN A 60 -9.83 1.03 0.75
C ASN A 60 -9.98 1.06 2.28
N HIS A 61 -8.99 1.62 2.98
CA HIS A 61 -9.00 1.78 4.44
C HIS A 61 -10.13 2.68 4.90
N HIS A 62 -10.28 3.86 4.27
CA HIS A 62 -11.37 4.78 4.51
C HIS A 62 -12.72 4.07 4.37
N GLY A 63 -12.96 3.38 3.24
CA GLY A 63 -14.19 2.63 3.01
C GLY A 63 -14.45 1.48 3.99
N VAL A 64 -13.40 0.89 4.59
CA VAL A 64 -13.55 -0.14 5.66
C VAL A 64 -13.93 0.52 6.98
N ILE A 65 -13.26 1.60 7.37
CA ILE A 65 -13.47 2.27 8.65
C ILE A 65 -14.85 2.97 8.69
N ASP A 66 -15.31 3.53 7.56
CA ASP A 66 -16.61 4.21 7.46
C ASP A 66 -17.80 3.27 7.76
N HIS A 67 -17.65 1.97 7.53
CA HIS A 67 -18.68 0.99 7.88
C HIS A 67 -18.78 0.71 9.39
N LEU A 68 -17.84 1.18 10.20
CA LEU A 68 -17.82 0.94 11.64
C LEU A 68 -18.64 2.00 12.40
N LYS A 69 -19.67 1.60 13.17
CA LYS A 69 -20.33 2.50 14.12
C LYS A 69 -19.50 2.72 15.38
N ARG A 70 -18.64 1.77 15.73
CA ARG A 70 -17.75 1.82 16.88
C ARG A 70 -16.50 0.98 16.66
N ALA A 71 -15.39 1.42 17.25
CA ALA A 71 -14.14 0.67 17.26
C ALA A 71 -13.83 0.16 18.68
N ASP A 72 -13.52 -1.12 18.78
CA ASP A 72 -13.01 -1.76 19.99
C ASP A 72 -11.48 -1.76 20.01
N ARG A 73 -10.87 -2.35 21.05
CA ARG A 73 -9.42 -2.43 21.18
C ARG A 73 -8.78 -3.28 20.10
N GLY A 74 -9.45 -4.34 19.62
CA GLY A 74 -8.98 -5.20 18.56
C GLY A 74 -8.80 -4.44 17.26
N VAL A 75 -9.84 -3.69 16.83
CA VAL A 75 -9.77 -2.80 15.67
C VAL A 75 -8.64 -1.79 15.81
N LEU A 76 -8.46 -1.18 17.00
CA LEU A 76 -7.40 -0.17 17.20
C LEU A 76 -6.00 -0.76 17.00
N TYR A 77 -5.69 -1.92 17.61
CA TYR A 77 -4.38 -2.55 17.47
C TYR A 77 -4.12 -3.07 16.06
N LEU A 78 -5.12 -3.66 15.41
CA LEU A 78 -4.99 -4.13 14.04
C LEU A 78 -4.85 -2.97 13.05
N ASN A 79 -5.54 -1.84 13.30
CA ASN A 79 -5.34 -0.62 12.54
C ASN A 79 -3.90 -0.09 12.69
N LEU A 80 -3.33 -0.09 13.91
CA LEU A 80 -1.94 0.30 14.09
C LEU A 80 -0.97 -0.61 13.32
N LEU A 81 -1.27 -1.91 13.21
CA LEU A 81 -0.47 -2.83 12.40
C LEU A 81 -0.52 -2.47 10.91
N VAL A 82 -1.71 -2.13 10.39
CA VAL A 82 -1.86 -1.62 9.01
C VAL A 82 -1.05 -0.34 8.81
N LEU A 83 -1.21 0.64 9.70
CA LEU A 83 -0.49 1.91 9.61
C LEU A 83 1.02 1.74 9.70
N MET A 84 1.51 0.85 10.56
CA MET A 84 2.93 0.51 10.65
C MET A 84 3.44 -0.05 9.32
N SER A 85 2.70 -0.97 8.68
CA SER A 85 3.09 -1.53 7.39
C SER A 85 3.12 -0.47 6.28
N VAL A 86 2.21 0.49 6.29
CA VAL A 86 2.16 1.61 5.33
C VAL A 86 3.35 2.56 5.52
N VAL A 87 3.70 2.89 6.77
CA VAL A 87 4.85 3.76 7.08
C VAL A 87 6.19 3.16 6.66
N LEU A 88 6.29 1.83 6.52
CA LEU A 88 7.48 1.16 6.00
C LEU A 88 7.64 1.28 4.47
N ILE A 89 6.58 1.61 3.74
CA ILE A 89 6.65 1.70 2.27
C ILE A 89 7.62 2.78 1.78
N PRO A 90 7.63 4.03 2.31
CA PRO A 90 8.62 5.03 1.89
C PRO A 90 10.06 4.54 2.03
N PHE A 91 10.42 3.94 3.17
CA PHE A 91 11.74 3.37 3.40
C PHE A 91 12.09 2.30 2.34
N SER A 92 11.19 1.34 2.11
CA SER A 92 11.45 0.28 1.13
C SER A 92 11.48 0.81 -0.31
N THR A 93 10.78 1.92 -0.59
CA THR A 93 10.80 2.63 -1.88
C THR A 93 12.14 3.29 -2.12
N ALA A 94 12.71 3.98 -1.12
CA ALA A 94 14.05 4.57 -1.16
C ALA A 94 15.12 3.49 -1.42
N LEU A 95 15.04 2.40 -0.64
CA LEU A 95 15.96 1.27 -0.79
C LEU A 95 15.92 0.68 -2.20
N MET A 96 14.72 0.47 -2.75
CA MET A 96 14.53 -0.02 -4.11
C MET A 96 15.13 0.92 -5.15
N ALA A 97 14.88 2.22 -5.02
CA ALA A 97 15.37 3.24 -5.95
C ALA A 97 16.90 3.31 -5.98
N GLU A 98 17.54 3.35 -4.80
CA GLU A 98 18.99 3.46 -4.65
C GLU A 98 19.72 2.24 -5.23
N HIS A 99 19.27 1.04 -4.88
CA HIS A 99 19.92 -0.19 -5.30
C HIS A 99 19.66 -0.53 -6.78
N LEU A 100 18.47 -0.21 -7.30
CA LEU A 100 18.18 -0.36 -8.72
C LEU A 100 19.03 0.58 -9.59
N LYS A 101 19.40 1.76 -9.05
CA LYS A 101 20.32 2.69 -9.72
C LYS A 101 21.77 2.22 -9.65
N SER A 102 22.24 1.75 -8.50
CA SER A 102 23.63 1.31 -8.31
C SER A 102 23.92 -0.08 -8.89
N GLY A 103 22.89 -0.93 -9.07
CA GLY A 103 23.03 -2.34 -9.43
C GLY A 103 23.60 -3.24 -8.34
N ALA A 104 23.89 -2.68 -7.15
CA ALA A 104 24.43 -3.44 -6.03
C ALA A 104 23.26 -3.92 -5.13
N ASP A 105 23.20 -5.22 -4.86
CA ASP A 105 22.18 -5.85 -4.00
C ASP A 105 20.72 -5.54 -4.41
N GLU A 106 20.50 -5.20 -5.69
CA GLU A 106 19.21 -4.79 -6.22
C GLU A 106 18.10 -5.84 -6.00
N ASN A 107 18.47 -7.13 -6.03
CA ASN A 107 17.54 -8.22 -5.78
C ASN A 107 17.01 -8.22 -4.34
N VAL A 108 17.90 -7.93 -3.37
CA VAL A 108 17.54 -7.86 -1.94
C VAL A 108 16.64 -6.65 -1.71
N ALA A 109 17.01 -5.49 -2.26
CA ALA A 109 16.21 -4.27 -2.17
C ALA A 109 14.81 -4.47 -2.77
N ALA A 110 14.72 -5.10 -3.94
CA ALA A 110 13.45 -5.43 -4.59
C ALA A 110 12.62 -6.42 -3.76
N ALA A 111 13.24 -7.40 -3.11
CA ALA A 111 12.57 -8.33 -2.23
C ALA A 111 12.02 -7.65 -0.96
N VAL A 112 12.77 -6.71 -0.36
CA VAL A 112 12.31 -5.89 0.77
C VAL A 112 11.14 -5.00 0.34
N TYR A 113 11.25 -4.37 -0.83
CA TYR A 113 10.19 -3.54 -1.40
C TYR A 113 8.90 -4.35 -1.63
N ALA A 114 8.97 -5.49 -2.33
CA ALA A 114 7.81 -6.37 -2.52
C ALA A 114 7.28 -6.93 -1.19
N GLY A 115 8.16 -7.27 -0.26
CA GLY A 115 7.82 -7.75 1.09
C GLY A 115 7.03 -6.74 1.91
N SER A 116 7.29 -5.44 1.75
CA SER A 116 6.52 -4.38 2.42
C SER A 116 5.04 -4.38 1.98
N PHE A 117 4.76 -4.66 0.70
CA PHE A 117 3.39 -4.80 0.21
C PHE A 117 2.72 -6.10 0.64
N VAL A 118 3.48 -7.20 0.77
CA VAL A 118 2.96 -8.44 1.38
C VAL A 118 2.55 -8.17 2.83
N LEU A 119 3.42 -7.51 3.62
CA LEU A 119 3.13 -7.16 5.01
C LEU A 119 1.87 -6.29 5.11
N MET A 120 1.75 -5.29 4.25
CA MET A 120 0.59 -4.41 4.17
C MET A 120 -0.68 -5.20 3.82
N ALA A 121 -0.63 -6.06 2.80
CA ALA A 121 -1.78 -6.84 2.35
C ALA A 121 -2.25 -7.83 3.43
N VAL A 122 -1.32 -8.47 4.15
CA VAL A 122 -1.62 -9.37 5.28
C VAL A 122 -2.23 -8.57 6.43
N SER A 123 -1.63 -7.45 6.82
CA SER A 123 -2.13 -6.60 7.92
C SER A 123 -3.55 -6.10 7.64
N PHE A 124 -3.81 -5.64 6.42
CA PHE A 124 -5.13 -5.20 5.98
C PHE A 124 -6.13 -6.36 5.96
N GLY A 125 -5.72 -7.52 5.46
CA GLY A 125 -6.54 -8.72 5.45
C GLY A 125 -6.94 -9.19 6.85
N VAL A 126 -6.02 -9.14 7.82
CA VAL A 126 -6.30 -9.48 9.22
C VAL A 126 -7.27 -8.48 9.86
N LEU A 127 -7.09 -7.18 9.59
CA LEU A 127 -8.04 -6.15 10.05
C LEU A 127 -9.44 -6.40 9.49
N TRP A 128 -9.55 -6.63 8.18
CA TRP A 128 -10.82 -6.92 7.52
C TRP A 128 -11.51 -8.18 8.07
N GLU A 129 -10.75 -9.25 8.23
CA GLU A 129 -11.24 -10.51 8.81
C GLU A 129 -11.75 -10.33 10.24
N TYR A 130 -11.04 -9.55 11.06
CA TYR A 130 -11.48 -9.23 12.42
C TYR A 130 -12.80 -8.46 12.40
N ILE A 131 -12.91 -7.43 11.57
CA ILE A 131 -14.12 -6.61 11.43
C ILE A 131 -15.31 -7.46 11.02
N THR A 132 -15.15 -8.31 10.01
CA THR A 132 -16.24 -9.14 9.48
C THR A 132 -16.68 -10.24 10.46
N ARG A 133 -15.78 -10.77 11.28
CA ARG A 133 -16.13 -11.74 12.34
C ARG A 133 -16.85 -11.10 13.53
N HIS A 134 -16.60 -9.82 13.81
CA HIS A 134 -17.16 -9.11 14.95
C HIS A 134 -18.19 -8.04 14.53
N ARG A 135 -18.73 -8.13 13.30
CA ARG A 135 -19.58 -7.11 12.67
C ARG A 135 -20.75 -6.65 13.54
N GLU A 136 -21.46 -7.56 14.24
CA GLU A 136 -22.56 -7.21 15.14
C GLU A 136 -22.09 -6.30 16.28
N GLY A 137 -21.00 -6.69 16.94
CA GLY A 137 -20.40 -5.92 18.03
C GLY A 137 -19.85 -4.56 17.60
N LEU A 138 -19.41 -4.42 16.36
CA LEU A 138 -18.87 -3.19 15.78
C LEU A 138 -19.93 -2.35 15.07
N GLY A 139 -21.16 -2.86 14.94
CA GLY A 139 -22.29 -2.19 14.27
C GLY A 139 -22.13 -2.09 12.76
N VAL A 140 -21.45 -3.07 12.14
CA VAL A 140 -21.24 -3.14 10.68
C VAL A 140 -22.46 -3.73 10.01
N GLU A 141 -23.10 -2.96 9.13
CA GLU A 141 -24.33 -3.34 8.41
C GLU A 141 -24.00 -3.81 6.99
N LEU A 142 -23.13 -4.82 6.85
CA LEU A 142 -22.81 -5.45 5.56
C LEU A 142 -23.51 -6.81 5.45
N THR A 143 -24.07 -7.10 4.30
CA THR A 143 -24.61 -8.41 3.95
C THR A 143 -23.48 -9.41 3.72
N ASP A 144 -23.78 -10.71 3.82
CA ASP A 144 -22.79 -11.77 3.55
C ASP A 144 -22.29 -11.74 2.10
N GLU A 145 -23.09 -11.25 1.17
CA GLU A 145 -22.70 -11.08 -0.23
C GLU A 145 -21.69 -9.94 -0.40
N GLU A 146 -21.92 -8.80 0.22
CA GLU A 146 -21.00 -7.66 0.22
C GLU A 146 -19.67 -8.03 0.88
N VAL A 147 -19.70 -8.72 2.03
CA VAL A 147 -18.50 -9.24 2.69
C VAL A 147 -17.72 -10.16 1.76
N ARG A 148 -18.36 -11.13 1.10
CA ARG A 148 -17.70 -12.03 0.14
C ARG A 148 -17.12 -11.29 -1.04
N ARG A 149 -17.84 -10.32 -1.61
CA ARG A 149 -17.39 -9.50 -2.75
C ARG A 149 -16.13 -8.72 -2.39
N ARG A 150 -16.16 -7.99 -1.26
CA ARG A 150 -15.02 -7.19 -0.78
C ARG A 150 -13.83 -8.05 -0.40
N SER A 151 -14.04 -9.17 0.31
CA SER A 151 -12.97 -10.12 0.66
C SER A 151 -12.26 -10.66 -0.58
N ARG A 152 -13.00 -11.01 -1.63
CA ARG A 152 -12.39 -11.43 -2.91
C ARG A 152 -11.56 -10.32 -3.53
N SER A 153 -12.07 -9.08 -3.55
CA SER A 153 -11.35 -7.93 -4.09
C SER A 153 -10.03 -7.70 -3.34
N PHE A 154 -10.03 -7.73 -2.01
CA PHE A 154 -8.81 -7.54 -1.21
C PHE A 154 -7.80 -8.70 -1.34
N GLN A 155 -8.26 -9.92 -1.60
CA GLN A 155 -7.39 -11.09 -1.73
C GLN A 155 -6.76 -11.28 -3.12
N ILE A 156 -7.28 -10.63 -4.16
CA ILE A 156 -6.75 -10.77 -5.53
C ILE A 156 -5.27 -10.41 -5.61
N GLY A 157 -4.83 -9.36 -4.91
CA GLY A 157 -3.44 -8.89 -4.94
C GLY A 157 -2.44 -9.78 -4.21
N ASN A 158 -2.89 -10.55 -3.21
CA ASN A 158 -1.99 -11.31 -2.34
C ASN A 158 -1.05 -12.26 -3.09
N PRO A 159 -1.52 -13.10 -4.04
CA PRO A 159 -0.63 -13.98 -4.79
C PRO A 159 0.35 -13.21 -5.70
N PHE A 160 -0.03 -12.04 -6.20
CA PHE A 160 0.84 -11.22 -7.04
C PHE A 160 1.92 -10.51 -6.21
N TYR A 161 1.61 -10.03 -5.00
CA TYR A 161 2.63 -9.50 -4.10
C TYR A 161 3.62 -10.59 -3.66
N ALA A 162 3.13 -11.80 -3.36
CA ALA A 162 4.01 -12.94 -3.07
C ALA A 162 4.86 -13.34 -4.29
N LEU A 163 4.29 -13.34 -5.49
CA LEU A 163 5.01 -13.57 -6.73
C LEU A 163 6.08 -12.49 -6.95
N ALA A 164 5.78 -11.22 -6.67
CA ALA A 164 6.74 -10.13 -6.80
C ALA A 164 7.99 -10.34 -5.93
N VAL A 165 7.85 -10.91 -4.72
CA VAL A 165 8.99 -11.26 -3.86
C VAL A 165 9.88 -12.34 -4.54
N VAL A 166 9.28 -13.33 -5.19
CA VAL A 166 10.04 -14.36 -5.90
C VAL A 166 10.72 -13.77 -7.14
N VAL A 167 9.99 -12.95 -7.89
CA VAL A 167 10.50 -12.28 -9.12
C VAL A 167 11.62 -11.30 -8.80
N ALA A 168 11.67 -10.73 -7.59
CA ALA A 168 12.73 -9.84 -7.13
C ALA A 168 14.13 -10.45 -7.30
N PHE A 169 14.27 -11.76 -7.11
CA PHE A 169 15.55 -12.47 -7.27
C PHE A 169 15.92 -12.77 -8.73
N ILE A 170 15.02 -12.50 -9.69
CA ILE A 170 15.22 -12.73 -11.12
C ILE A 170 15.38 -11.40 -11.84
N SER A 171 14.50 -10.44 -11.59
CA SER A 171 14.48 -9.13 -12.23
C SER A 171 13.84 -8.07 -11.35
N PRO A 172 14.62 -7.27 -10.62
CA PRO A 172 14.12 -6.22 -9.75
C PRO A 172 13.21 -5.22 -10.45
N ALA A 173 13.53 -4.81 -11.68
CA ALA A 173 12.71 -3.88 -12.45
C ALA A 173 11.29 -4.42 -12.75
N VAL A 174 11.15 -5.74 -12.94
CA VAL A 174 9.84 -6.38 -13.16
C VAL A 174 8.95 -6.30 -11.93
N VAL A 175 9.52 -6.23 -10.72
CA VAL A 175 8.76 -6.02 -9.48
C VAL A 175 7.98 -4.70 -9.54
N LEU A 176 8.60 -3.61 -9.99
CA LEU A 176 7.90 -2.32 -10.17
C LEU A 176 6.74 -2.44 -11.17
N VAL A 177 6.94 -3.19 -12.26
CA VAL A 177 5.89 -3.42 -13.26
C VAL A 177 4.72 -4.21 -12.66
N ILE A 178 4.99 -5.27 -11.90
CA ILE A 178 3.95 -6.09 -11.25
C ILE A 178 3.15 -5.24 -10.27
N ILE A 179 3.82 -4.51 -9.37
CA ILE A 179 3.17 -3.70 -8.35
C ILE A 179 2.42 -2.52 -8.99
N GLY A 180 3.01 -1.86 -10.00
CA GLY A 180 2.37 -0.80 -10.77
C GLY A 180 1.12 -1.29 -11.53
N ALA A 181 1.19 -2.47 -12.15
CA ALA A 181 0.04 -3.07 -12.82
C ALA A 181 -1.10 -3.40 -11.84
N LEU A 182 -0.77 -3.90 -10.63
CA LEU A 182 -1.75 -4.11 -9.58
C LEU A 182 -2.39 -2.78 -9.11
N ALA A 183 -1.60 -1.72 -8.97
CA ALA A 183 -2.12 -0.41 -8.63
C ALA A 183 -3.13 0.08 -9.68
N VAL A 184 -2.80 -0.02 -10.97
CA VAL A 184 -3.72 0.32 -12.06
C VAL A 184 -4.98 -0.56 -12.04
N TYR A 185 -4.83 -1.86 -11.81
CA TYR A 185 -5.96 -2.77 -11.70
C TYR A 185 -6.91 -2.35 -10.57
N TYR A 186 -6.40 -2.11 -9.36
CA TYR A 186 -7.22 -1.71 -8.22
C TYR A 186 -7.87 -0.33 -8.41
N MET A 187 -7.17 0.62 -9.01
CA MET A 187 -7.71 1.93 -9.35
C MET A 187 -8.91 1.81 -10.31
N VAL A 188 -8.76 1.03 -11.39
CA VAL A 188 -9.84 0.83 -12.38
C VAL A 188 -11.00 0.02 -11.78
N ALA A 189 -10.71 -1.00 -10.98
CA ALA A 189 -11.72 -1.80 -10.29
C ALA A 189 -12.51 -0.95 -9.27
N GLY A 190 -11.82 -0.09 -8.52
CA GLY A 190 -12.44 0.84 -7.57
C GLY A 190 -13.39 1.84 -8.23
N MET A 191 -12.99 2.44 -9.36
CA MET A 191 -13.85 3.36 -10.13
C MET A 191 -15.11 2.70 -10.72
N ARG A 192 -15.11 1.37 -10.90
CA ARG A 192 -16.26 0.62 -11.44
C ARG A 192 -17.18 0.08 -10.36
N SER A 193 -16.82 0.20 -9.08
CA SER A 193 -17.65 -0.27 -7.98
C SER A 193 -18.85 0.66 -7.80
N PRO A 194 -20.09 0.13 -7.65
CA PRO A 194 -21.32 0.94 -7.49
C PRO A 194 -21.34 1.76 -6.18
N ASP A 195 -20.44 1.48 -5.26
CA ASP A 195 -20.37 2.07 -3.92
C ASP A 195 -19.49 3.37 -3.90
N ALA A 196 -19.14 3.94 -5.05
CA ALA A 196 -18.33 5.15 -5.20
C ALA A 196 -19.18 6.44 -5.28
N GLY A 197 -20.29 6.50 -4.54
CA GLY A 197 -21.18 7.67 -4.46
C GLY A 197 -21.70 7.86 -3.05
#